data_c79441885bcac17693b1664c9dc76aa4
#
_entry.id   c79441885bcac17693b1664c9dc76aa4
#
_cell.length_a   1.000
_cell.length_b   1.000
_cell.length_c   1.000
_cell.angle_alpha   90.00
_cell.angle_beta   90.00
_cell.angle_gamma   90.00
#
_symmetry.space_group_name_H-M   'P 1'
#
loop_
_entity.id
_entity.type
_entity.pdbx_description
1 polymer ?
#
loop_
_entity_poly.entity_id
_entity_poly.type
_entity_poly.pdbx_seq_one_letter_code
_entity_poly.pdbx_strand_id
1 'polypeptide(L)'
;MPPLLRFILVTGSMFVAVIAGITLIATEGPEVVVLGTRSPDGSLRETRVWVADADGAMWVEAANPDREFYGDIRRNPRVMLERAGKTRPYVATAFADAAGSRRIRSLLREKYGWADWWLQQMVDTSKSIALRLDPAPAEDGPGEPG
;
A
#
# COMPACT_ATOMS: atom_id res chain seq x y z
N MET A 1 -11.71 41.18 19.12
CA MET A 1 -10.79 40.04 19.31
C MET A 1 -9.39 40.56 19.57
N PRO A 2 -8.76 40.23 20.67
CA PRO A 2 -7.42 40.73 20.99
C PRO A 2 -6.40 40.27 19.94
N PRO A 3 -5.38 41.08 19.61
CA PRO A 3 -4.43 40.79 18.53
C PRO A 3 -3.66 39.49 18.78
N LEU A 4 -3.40 39.15 20.03
CA LEU A 4 -2.73 37.91 20.42
C LEU A 4 -3.56 36.67 20.03
N LEU A 5 -4.87 36.70 20.25
CA LEU A 5 -5.75 35.58 19.89
C LEU A 5 -5.85 35.39 18.38
N ARG A 6 -5.88 36.50 17.62
CA ARG A 6 -5.83 36.45 16.13
C ARG A 6 -4.51 35.83 15.65
N PHE A 7 -3.40 36.24 16.26
CA PHE A 7 -2.08 35.68 15.92
C PHE A 7 -2.02 34.16 16.17
N ILE A 8 -2.50 33.71 17.33
CA ILE A 8 -2.53 32.26 17.69
C ILE A 8 -3.43 31.49 16.70
N LEU A 9 -4.60 32.01 16.36
CA LEU A 9 -5.53 31.36 15.43
C LEU A 9 -4.95 31.26 14.02
N VAL A 10 -4.35 32.33 13.51
CA VAL A 10 -3.72 32.33 12.18
C VAL A 10 -2.53 31.38 12.10
N THR A 11 -1.65 31.43 13.12
CA THR A 11 -0.49 30.55 13.17
C THR A 11 -0.89 29.08 13.31
N GLY A 12 -1.87 28.80 14.17
CA GLY A 12 -2.42 27.45 14.34
C GLY A 12 -3.06 26.89 13.06
N SER A 13 -3.87 27.71 12.38
CA SER A 13 -4.50 27.32 11.11
C SER A 13 -3.47 27.06 10.01
N MET A 14 -2.44 27.90 9.93
CA MET A 14 -1.36 27.72 8.95
C MET A 14 -0.56 26.45 9.23
N PHE A 15 -0.29 26.16 10.50
CA PHE A 15 0.42 24.92 10.89
C PHE A 15 -0.39 23.66 10.53
N VAL A 16 -1.70 23.66 10.81
CA VAL A 16 -2.60 22.55 10.42
C VAL A 16 -2.64 22.38 8.90
N ALA A 17 -2.74 23.47 8.15
CA ALA A 17 -2.75 23.42 6.69
C ALA A 17 -1.45 22.87 6.11
N VAL A 18 -0.30 23.23 6.68
CA VAL A 18 1.02 22.71 6.27
C VAL A 18 1.11 21.21 6.54
N ILE A 19 0.71 20.76 7.74
CA ILE A 19 0.71 19.33 8.08
C ILE A 19 -0.22 18.54 7.15
N ALA A 20 -1.43 19.03 6.93
CA ALA A 20 -2.37 18.40 6.01
C ALA A 20 -1.82 18.33 4.59
N GLY A 21 -1.19 19.40 4.09
CA GLY A 21 -0.55 19.44 2.78
C GLY A 21 0.60 18.44 2.64
N ILE A 22 1.48 18.37 3.64
CA ILE A 22 2.59 17.40 3.64
C ILE A 22 2.05 15.96 3.68
N THR A 23 1.05 15.68 4.48
CA THR A 23 0.42 14.36 4.57
C THR A 23 -0.22 13.98 3.23
N LEU A 24 -0.92 14.90 2.58
CA LEU A 24 -1.53 14.67 1.27
C LEU A 24 -0.46 14.35 0.20
N ILE A 25 0.61 15.13 0.15
CA ILE A 25 1.73 14.90 -0.79
C ILE A 25 2.42 13.56 -0.48
N ALA A 26 2.60 13.21 0.79
CA ALA A 26 3.20 11.95 1.20
C ALA A 26 2.34 10.73 0.84
N THR A 27 1.01 10.86 0.82
CA THR A 27 0.08 9.75 0.54
C THR A 27 -0.35 9.66 -0.92
N GLU A 28 -0.34 10.77 -1.66
CA GLU A 28 -0.79 10.83 -3.07
C GLU A 28 0.34 11.14 -4.07
N GLY A 29 1.45 11.72 -3.63
CA GLY A 29 2.63 11.96 -4.46
C GLY A 29 3.44 10.72 -4.81
N PRO A 30 3.59 9.71 -3.91
CA PRO A 30 4.21 8.43 -4.23
C PRO A 30 3.37 7.61 -5.22
N GLU A 31 4.01 6.67 -5.89
CA GLU A 31 3.31 5.75 -6.79
C GLU A 31 2.33 4.85 -6.00
N VAL A 32 1.05 5.12 -6.19
CA VAL A 32 -0.05 4.36 -5.58
C VAL A 32 -0.66 3.46 -6.65
N VAL A 33 -0.80 2.19 -6.33
CA VAL A 33 -1.47 1.20 -7.16
C VAL A 33 -2.75 0.71 -6.48
N VAL A 34 -3.67 0.15 -7.26
CA VAL A 34 -4.90 -0.44 -6.72
C VAL A 34 -4.75 -1.95 -6.70
N LEU A 35 -4.79 -2.49 -5.49
CA LEU A 35 -4.75 -3.94 -5.25
C LEU A 35 -6.17 -4.46 -5.06
N GLY A 36 -6.60 -5.34 -5.94
CA GLY A 36 -7.91 -6.00 -5.88
C GLY A 36 -7.80 -7.38 -5.26
N THR A 37 -8.51 -7.61 -4.17
CA THR A 37 -8.60 -8.90 -3.47
C THR A 37 -10.02 -9.40 -3.39
N ARG A 38 -10.23 -10.71 -3.16
CA ARG A 38 -11.54 -11.30 -2.99
C ARG A 38 -11.94 -11.31 -1.51
N SER A 39 -12.99 -10.58 -1.18
CA SER A 39 -13.61 -10.58 0.14
C SER A 39 -14.28 -11.93 0.44
N PRO A 40 -14.60 -12.22 1.72
CA PRO A 40 -15.27 -13.49 2.10
C PRO A 40 -16.60 -13.73 1.38
N ASP A 41 -17.32 -12.67 1.02
CA ASP A 41 -18.59 -12.74 0.28
C ASP A 41 -18.40 -12.89 -1.25
N GLY A 42 -17.15 -12.99 -1.72
CA GLY A 42 -16.79 -13.11 -3.13
C GLY A 42 -16.69 -11.78 -3.89
N SER A 43 -17.04 -10.66 -3.28
CA SER A 43 -16.89 -9.33 -3.90
C SER A 43 -15.42 -8.94 -4.06
N LEU A 44 -15.15 -8.04 -5.00
CA LEU A 44 -13.83 -7.44 -5.18
C LEU A 44 -13.64 -6.31 -4.16
N ARG A 45 -12.58 -6.40 -3.36
CA ARG A 45 -12.11 -5.32 -2.50
C ARG A 45 -10.94 -4.62 -3.17
N GLU A 46 -11.05 -3.33 -3.37
CA GLU A 46 -9.98 -2.50 -3.90
C GLU A 46 -9.29 -1.72 -2.77
N THR A 47 -7.96 -1.83 -2.71
CA THR A 47 -7.14 -1.15 -1.70
C THR A 47 -6.02 -0.41 -2.39
N ARG A 48 -5.86 0.87 -2.06
CA ARG A 48 -4.73 1.68 -2.53
C ARG A 48 -3.50 1.38 -1.68
N VAL A 49 -2.41 0.99 -2.32
CA VAL A 49 -1.16 0.61 -1.66
C VAL A 49 0.04 1.19 -2.38
N TRP A 50 1.13 1.35 -1.65
CA TRP A 50 2.43 1.65 -2.26
C TRP A 50 3.06 0.38 -2.80
N VAL A 51 3.79 0.53 -3.90
CA VAL A 51 4.48 -0.57 -4.57
C VAL A 51 5.97 -0.28 -4.70
N ALA A 52 6.79 -1.29 -4.50
CA ALA A 52 8.21 -1.27 -4.81
C ALA A 52 8.56 -2.42 -5.76
N ASP A 53 9.51 -2.18 -6.66
CA ASP A 53 10.01 -3.20 -7.59
C ASP A 53 11.35 -3.72 -7.09
N ALA A 54 11.48 -5.02 -6.90
CA ALA A 54 12.72 -5.68 -6.51
C ALA A 54 12.67 -7.17 -6.85
N ASP A 55 13.83 -7.75 -7.14
CA ASP A 55 13.99 -9.19 -7.39
C ASP A 55 13.09 -9.73 -8.51
N GLY A 56 12.83 -8.91 -9.53
CA GLY A 56 11.96 -9.27 -10.65
C GLY A 56 10.47 -9.36 -10.32
N ALA A 57 10.03 -8.84 -9.17
CA ALA A 57 8.65 -8.86 -8.70
C ALA A 57 8.24 -7.48 -8.17
N MET A 58 6.95 -7.29 -7.97
CA MET A 58 6.42 -6.16 -7.22
C MET A 58 6.21 -6.55 -5.76
N TRP A 59 6.44 -5.59 -4.87
CA TRP A 59 6.29 -5.75 -3.44
C TRP A 59 5.33 -4.70 -2.90
N VAL A 60 4.36 -5.13 -2.10
CA VAL A 60 3.44 -4.25 -1.38
C VAL A 60 3.46 -4.58 0.12
N GLU A 61 2.99 -3.63 0.93
CA GLU A 61 2.98 -3.76 2.37
C GLU A 61 1.54 -3.89 2.91
N ALA A 62 1.34 -4.85 3.79
CA ALA A 62 0.27 -4.77 4.77
C ALA A 62 0.87 -4.22 6.07
N ALA A 63 0.44 -3.04 6.50
CA ALA A 63 1.02 -2.34 7.66
C ALA A 63 0.90 -3.13 8.96
N ASN A 64 -0.09 -3.99 9.07
CA ASN A 64 -0.31 -4.92 10.17
C ASN A 64 -1.13 -6.13 9.73
N PRO A 65 -1.18 -7.21 10.55
CA PRO A 65 -1.91 -8.44 10.22
C PRO A 65 -3.43 -8.29 10.11
N ASP A 66 -4.00 -7.22 10.67
CA ASP A 66 -5.45 -7.01 10.75
C ASP A 66 -6.02 -6.30 9.50
N ARG A 67 -5.15 -5.95 8.54
CA ARG A 67 -5.61 -5.36 7.28
C ARG A 67 -6.49 -6.35 6.52
N GLU A 68 -7.70 -5.90 6.17
CA GLU A 68 -8.71 -6.76 5.54
C GLU A 68 -8.22 -7.40 4.25
N PHE A 69 -7.52 -6.65 3.39
CA PHE A 69 -6.97 -7.20 2.15
C PHE A 69 -5.92 -8.29 2.39
N TYR A 70 -5.18 -8.22 3.51
CA TYR A 70 -4.25 -9.28 3.88
C TYR A 70 -5.00 -10.54 4.30
N GLY A 71 -6.09 -10.40 5.03
CA GLY A 71 -6.99 -11.51 5.33
C GLY A 71 -7.56 -12.16 4.07
N ASP A 72 -7.92 -11.37 3.07
CA ASP A 72 -8.38 -11.86 1.77
C ASP A 72 -7.29 -12.66 1.06
N ILE A 73 -6.05 -12.17 1.03
CA ILE A 73 -4.89 -12.84 0.41
C ILE A 73 -4.58 -14.18 1.08
N ARG A 74 -4.72 -14.26 2.40
CA ARG A 74 -4.51 -15.51 3.13
C ARG A 74 -5.51 -16.60 2.73
N ARG A 75 -6.73 -16.22 2.35
CA ARG A 75 -7.76 -17.14 1.87
C ARG A 75 -7.61 -17.44 0.38
N ASN A 76 -7.29 -16.42 -0.39
CA ASN A 76 -7.10 -16.54 -1.84
C ASN A 76 -5.93 -15.64 -2.27
N PRO A 77 -4.78 -16.22 -2.61
CA PRO A 77 -3.58 -15.45 -2.97
C PRO A 77 -3.64 -14.82 -4.37
N ARG A 78 -4.64 -15.15 -5.18
CA ARG A 78 -4.81 -14.50 -6.49
C ARG A 78 -5.37 -13.10 -6.29
N VAL A 79 -4.65 -12.13 -6.83
CA VAL A 79 -4.98 -10.71 -6.73
C VAL A 79 -4.97 -10.06 -8.11
N MET A 80 -5.68 -8.95 -8.24
CA MET A 80 -5.58 -8.07 -9.40
C MET A 80 -4.78 -6.83 -8.99
N LEU A 81 -3.92 -6.35 -9.85
CA LEU A 81 -3.20 -5.10 -9.62
C LEU A 81 -3.39 -4.15 -10.79
N GLU A 82 -3.88 -2.97 -10.50
CA GLU A 82 -3.93 -1.86 -11.45
C GLU A 82 -2.73 -0.95 -11.24
N ARG A 83 -1.90 -0.83 -12.26
CA ARG A 83 -0.73 0.05 -12.29
C ARG A 83 -0.65 0.72 -13.65
N ALA A 84 -0.47 2.04 -13.67
CA ALA A 84 -0.41 2.81 -14.91
C ALA A 84 -1.57 2.55 -15.88
N GLY A 85 -2.79 2.43 -15.36
CA GLY A 85 -4.01 2.19 -16.13
C GLY A 85 -4.17 0.77 -16.67
N LYS A 86 -3.30 -0.17 -16.28
CA LYS A 86 -3.37 -1.58 -16.71
C LYS A 86 -3.62 -2.47 -15.49
N THR A 87 -4.67 -3.28 -15.57
CA THR A 87 -5.02 -4.27 -14.55
C THR A 87 -4.54 -5.66 -14.99
N ARG A 88 -3.78 -6.33 -14.14
CA ARG A 88 -3.22 -7.65 -14.40
C ARG A 88 -3.36 -8.57 -13.20
N PRO A 89 -3.49 -9.90 -13.40
CA PRO A 89 -3.52 -10.88 -12.33
C PRO A 89 -2.11 -11.20 -11.82
N TYR A 90 -2.02 -11.36 -10.49
CA TYR A 90 -0.81 -11.78 -9.79
C TYR A 90 -1.13 -12.83 -8.73
N VAL A 91 -0.10 -13.52 -8.27
CA VAL A 91 -0.16 -14.37 -7.09
C VAL A 91 0.67 -13.72 -5.99
N ALA A 92 0.06 -13.51 -4.83
CA ALA A 92 0.72 -12.90 -3.68
C ALA A 92 1.33 -13.97 -2.78
N THR A 93 2.58 -13.77 -2.39
CA THR A 93 3.26 -14.55 -1.36
C THR A 93 3.56 -13.66 -0.17
N ALA A 94 3.08 -14.05 1.02
CA ALA A 94 3.24 -13.27 2.24
C ALA A 94 4.48 -13.71 3.02
N PHE A 95 5.24 -12.72 3.50
CA PHE A 95 6.38 -12.89 4.41
C PHE A 95 6.04 -12.15 5.70
N ALA A 96 5.45 -12.86 6.64
CA ALA A 96 4.93 -12.33 7.89
C ALA A 96 5.93 -12.41 9.06
N ASP A 97 7.17 -12.68 8.77
CA ASP A 97 8.26 -12.74 9.75
C ASP A 97 9.03 -11.43 9.85
N ALA A 98 9.96 -11.35 10.80
CA ALA A 98 10.79 -10.16 10.99
C ALA A 98 11.69 -9.86 9.77
N ALA A 99 12.09 -10.86 9.00
CA ALA A 99 12.88 -10.65 7.78
C ALA A 99 12.04 -10.02 6.68
N GLY A 100 10.80 -10.49 6.48
CA GLY A 100 9.83 -9.90 5.56
C GLY A 100 9.52 -8.45 5.92
N SER A 101 9.23 -8.17 7.19
CA SER A 101 9.00 -6.81 7.67
C SER A 101 10.19 -5.88 7.37
N ARG A 102 11.40 -6.29 7.69
CA ARG A 102 12.61 -5.50 7.37
C ARG A 102 12.77 -5.29 5.86
N ARG A 103 12.52 -6.32 5.06
CA ARG A 103 12.65 -6.25 3.60
C ARG A 103 11.71 -5.22 3.00
N ILE A 104 10.41 -5.28 3.31
CA ILE A 104 9.44 -4.33 2.76
C ILE A 104 9.72 -2.90 3.24
N ARG A 105 10.07 -2.74 4.52
CA ARG A 105 10.41 -1.41 5.07
C ARG A 105 11.64 -0.80 4.39
N SER A 106 12.65 -1.62 4.07
CA SER A 106 13.84 -1.19 3.33
C SER A 106 13.47 -0.73 1.91
N LEU A 107 12.67 -1.52 1.19
CA LEU A 107 12.25 -1.21 -0.18
C LEU A 107 11.44 0.09 -0.26
N LEU A 108 10.49 0.27 0.65
CA LEU A 108 9.64 1.47 0.67
C LEU A 108 10.45 2.70 1.08
N ARG A 109 11.38 2.57 2.02
CA ARG A 109 12.28 3.67 2.41
C ARG A 109 13.20 4.08 1.27
N GLU A 110 13.75 3.12 0.54
CA GLU A 110 14.61 3.38 -0.62
C GLU A 110 13.84 4.12 -1.72
N LYS A 111 12.62 3.70 -2.03
CA LYS A 111 11.81 4.28 -3.09
C LYS A 111 11.17 5.61 -2.72
N TYR A 112 10.62 5.72 -1.51
CA TYR A 112 9.78 6.85 -1.10
C TYR A 112 10.44 7.81 -0.11
N GLY A 113 11.58 7.44 0.48
CA GLY A 113 12.41 8.31 1.30
C GLY A 113 11.66 9.06 2.40
N TRP A 114 11.58 10.40 2.29
CA TRP A 114 10.95 11.25 3.29
C TRP A 114 9.44 10.99 3.48
N ALA A 115 8.73 10.61 2.42
CA ALA A 115 7.30 10.31 2.50
C ALA A 115 7.04 9.06 3.35
N ASP A 116 7.89 8.03 3.23
CA ASP A 116 7.85 6.86 4.09
C ASP A 116 8.17 7.21 5.55
N TRP A 117 9.21 8.03 5.78
CA TRP A 117 9.56 8.50 7.11
C TRP A 117 8.40 9.26 7.77
N TRP A 118 7.73 10.15 7.02
CA TRP A 118 6.58 10.91 7.50
C TRP A 118 5.42 9.99 7.91
N LEU A 119 5.10 9.02 7.05
CA LEU A 119 4.00 8.10 7.30
C LEU A 119 4.24 7.21 8.53
N GLN A 120 5.48 6.81 8.78
CA GLN A 120 5.86 6.05 9.97
C GLN A 120 5.63 6.79 11.30
N GLN A 121 5.57 8.13 11.29
CA GLN A 121 5.21 8.91 12.48
C GLN A 121 3.72 8.73 12.84
N MET A 122 2.90 8.32 11.89
CA MET A 122 1.44 8.21 12.04
C MET A 122 0.94 6.77 12.12
N VAL A 123 1.69 5.82 11.58
CA VAL A 123 1.28 4.41 11.48
C VAL A 123 2.34 3.51 12.10
N ASP A 124 1.93 2.65 13.03
CA ASP A 124 2.81 1.61 13.56
C ASP A 124 3.06 0.53 12.50
N THR A 125 4.29 0.47 12.01
CA THR A 125 4.74 -0.49 11.01
C THR A 125 5.59 -1.63 11.59
N SER A 126 5.62 -1.79 12.91
CA SER A 126 6.43 -2.80 13.59
C SER A 126 6.03 -4.24 13.23
N LYS A 127 4.78 -4.43 12.82
CA LYS A 127 4.21 -5.73 12.40
C LYS A 127 3.91 -5.79 10.90
N SER A 128 4.62 -5.00 10.10
CA SER A 128 4.46 -4.97 8.65
C SER A 128 4.72 -6.34 8.02
N ILE A 129 3.89 -6.66 7.04
CA ILE A 129 3.97 -7.90 6.28
C ILE A 129 4.34 -7.55 4.85
N ALA A 130 5.40 -8.17 4.33
CA ALA A 130 5.77 -8.05 2.94
C ALA A 130 4.92 -9.00 2.08
N LEU A 131 4.38 -8.47 1.00
CA LEU A 131 3.64 -9.24 0.00
C LEU A 131 4.39 -9.13 -1.33
N ARG A 132 4.96 -10.23 -1.78
CA ARG A 132 5.55 -10.33 -3.10
C ARG A 132 4.48 -10.71 -4.10
N LEU A 133 4.39 -9.98 -5.20
CA LEU A 133 3.45 -10.22 -6.28
C LEU A 133 4.20 -10.73 -7.51
N ASP A 134 3.98 -11.98 -7.84
CA ASP A 134 4.50 -12.59 -9.06
C ASP A 134 3.38 -12.67 -10.10
N PRO A 135 3.66 -12.48 -11.41
CA PRO A 135 2.65 -12.61 -12.46
C PRO A 135 1.94 -13.95 -12.36
N ALA A 136 0.60 -13.93 -12.34
CA ALA A 136 -0.16 -15.17 -12.40
C ALA A 136 0.02 -15.84 -13.77
N PRO A 137 0.09 -17.18 -13.83
CA PRO A 137 0.01 -17.89 -15.10
C PRO A 137 -1.26 -17.45 -15.85
N ALA A 138 -1.17 -17.29 -17.17
CA ALA A 138 -2.36 -17.12 -17.99
C ALA A 138 -3.31 -18.28 -17.66
N GLU A 139 -4.57 -17.98 -17.34
CA GLU A 139 -5.57 -19.04 -17.31
C GLU A 139 -5.63 -19.55 -18.76
N ASP A 140 -5.29 -20.82 -18.95
CA ASP A 140 -5.56 -21.48 -20.22
C ASP A 140 -7.05 -21.29 -20.47
N GLY A 141 -7.36 -20.44 -21.45
CA GLY A 141 -8.74 -20.28 -21.89
C GLY A 141 -9.31 -21.67 -22.20
N PRO A 142 -10.63 -21.87 -22.07
CA PRO A 142 -11.24 -23.16 -22.38
C PRO A 142 -10.72 -23.57 -23.75
N GLY A 143 -9.99 -24.71 -23.78
CA GLY A 143 -9.40 -25.22 -25.01
C GLY A 143 -10.47 -25.24 -26.08
N GLU A 144 -10.22 -24.59 -27.21
CA GLU A 144 -11.04 -24.78 -28.38
C GLU A 144 -11.10 -26.28 -28.68
N PRO A 145 -12.29 -26.86 -28.80
CA PRO A 145 -12.40 -28.25 -29.25
C PRO A 145 -11.91 -28.28 -30.70
N GLY A 146 -10.79 -28.97 -30.90
CA GLY A 146 -10.25 -29.29 -32.22
C GLY A 146 -11.18 -30.26 -33.00
#